data_9dcf1c84e62f0e7cae9b9fc7dd723971
#
_entry.id   9dcf1c84e62f0e7cae9b9fc7dd723971
#
_cell.length_a   1.000
_cell.length_b   1.000
_cell.length_c   1.000
_cell.angle_alpha   90.00
_cell.angle_beta   90.00
_cell.angle_gamma   90.00
#
_symmetry.space_group_name_H-M   'P 1'
#
loop_
_entity.id
_entity.type
_entity.pdbx_description
1 polymer ?
#
loop_
_entity_poly.entity_id
_entity_poly.type
_entity_poly.pdbx_seq_one_letter_code
_entity_poly.pdbx_strand_id
1 'polypeptide(L)'
;MRLTKQTSYALRILIHCAVSGEKHVKAADIAAEHGITEFNVAKIVPILVRGGFIVTSRGRTGGLKLARAPEEIGIGDVIRVTEATHVEAECVGGTTLPCGIKRAAPINRMLGDALEAFIDVLDKHTLADLIGARHHDTVLPDAGSGRRARVAGAAGH
;
A
#
# COMPACT_ATOMS: atom_id res chain seq x y z
N MET A 1 7.66 5.69 -8.00
CA MET A 1 6.24 5.43 -7.70
C MET A 1 6.08 5.40 -6.18
N ARG A 2 5.01 5.91 -5.63
CA ARG A 2 4.79 5.95 -4.18
C ARG A 2 3.34 5.57 -3.91
N LEU A 3 3.12 4.55 -3.08
CA LEU A 3 1.79 4.18 -2.64
C LEU A 3 1.16 5.31 -1.81
N THR A 4 -0.15 5.49 -1.95
CA THR A 4 -0.88 6.51 -1.23
C THR A 4 -0.97 6.18 0.27
N LYS A 5 -1.30 7.19 1.09
CA LYS A 5 -1.61 6.94 2.50
C LYS A 5 -2.81 6.01 2.67
N GLN A 6 -3.74 6.03 1.72
CA GLN A 6 -4.92 5.17 1.72
C GLN A 6 -4.52 3.70 1.74
N THR A 7 -3.65 3.28 0.83
CA THR A 7 -3.14 1.91 0.77
C THR A 7 -2.34 1.55 2.01
N SER A 8 -1.47 2.45 2.48
CA SER A 8 -0.71 2.22 3.71
C SER A 8 -1.61 2.00 4.92
N TYR A 9 -2.70 2.75 5.03
CA TYR A 9 -3.66 2.57 6.12
C TYR A 9 -4.47 1.28 5.95
N ALA A 10 -4.91 0.96 4.72
CA ALA A 10 -5.62 -0.28 4.42
C ALA A 10 -4.81 -1.51 4.84
N LEU A 11 -3.55 -1.59 4.46
CA LEU A 11 -2.66 -2.70 4.84
C LEU A 11 -2.49 -2.79 6.36
N ARG A 12 -2.32 -1.67 7.07
CA ARG A 12 -2.21 -1.68 8.54
C ARG A 12 -3.47 -2.20 9.20
N ILE A 13 -4.66 -1.79 8.73
CA ILE A 13 -5.95 -2.27 9.24
C ILE A 13 -6.07 -3.78 9.02
N LEU A 14 -5.76 -4.26 7.81
CA LEU A 14 -5.83 -5.69 7.47
C LEU A 14 -4.88 -6.53 8.32
N ILE A 15 -3.62 -6.08 8.48
CA ILE A 15 -2.63 -6.75 9.30
C ILE A 15 -3.10 -6.83 10.77
N HIS A 16 -3.65 -5.74 11.31
CA HIS A 16 -4.15 -5.71 12.69
C HIS A 16 -5.30 -6.72 12.87
N CYS A 17 -6.27 -6.73 11.95
CA CYS A 17 -7.37 -7.69 11.97
C CYS A 17 -6.86 -9.14 11.87
N ALA A 18 -5.86 -9.39 11.02
CA ALA A 18 -5.29 -10.72 10.83
C ALA A 18 -4.58 -11.24 12.09
N VAL A 19 -3.77 -10.40 12.73
CA VAL A 19 -3.06 -10.75 13.98
C VAL A 19 -4.06 -10.99 15.14
N SER A 20 -5.18 -10.28 15.13
CA SER A 20 -6.23 -10.44 16.13
C SER A 20 -7.09 -11.71 15.94
N GLY A 21 -6.92 -12.41 14.81
CA GLY A 21 -7.63 -13.65 14.48
C GLY A 21 -9.14 -13.47 14.40
N GLU A 22 -9.89 -14.33 15.09
CA GLU A 22 -11.35 -14.34 15.09
C GLU A 22 -11.99 -13.20 15.91
N LYS A 23 -11.20 -12.42 16.64
CA LYS A 23 -11.71 -11.34 17.49
C LYS A 23 -12.09 -10.12 16.66
N HIS A 24 -13.21 -9.49 17.02
CA HIS A 24 -13.54 -8.17 16.49
C HIS A 24 -12.67 -7.10 17.16
N VAL A 25 -12.04 -6.28 16.35
CA VAL A 25 -11.19 -5.16 16.80
C VAL A 25 -11.89 -3.84 16.62
N LYS A 26 -11.69 -2.92 17.55
CA LYS A 26 -12.28 -1.58 17.49
C LYS A 26 -11.43 -0.67 16.61
N ALA A 27 -12.08 0.25 15.89
CA ALA A 27 -11.38 1.26 15.10
C ALA A 27 -10.43 2.12 15.94
N ALA A 28 -10.80 2.39 17.20
CA ALA A 28 -9.97 3.14 18.13
C ALA A 28 -8.66 2.41 18.47
N ASP A 29 -8.71 1.08 18.67
CA ASP A 29 -7.53 0.27 18.99
C ASP A 29 -6.56 0.25 17.81
N ILE A 30 -7.09 0.06 16.58
CA ILE A 30 -6.29 0.14 15.35
C ILE A 30 -5.65 1.52 15.19
N ALA A 31 -6.42 2.58 15.43
CA ALA A 31 -5.94 3.94 15.33
C ALA A 31 -4.78 4.21 16.28
N ALA A 32 -4.92 3.79 17.55
CA ALA A 32 -3.91 3.97 18.58
C ALA A 32 -2.64 3.18 18.28
N GLU A 33 -2.75 1.90 17.93
CA GLU A 33 -1.60 1.03 17.68
C GLU A 33 -0.79 1.43 16.45
N HIS A 34 -1.48 1.86 15.39
CA HIS A 34 -0.82 2.18 14.11
C HIS A 34 -0.52 3.66 13.90
N GLY A 35 -0.79 4.53 14.88
CA GLY A 35 -0.56 5.96 14.78
C GLY A 35 -1.34 6.63 13.65
N ILE A 36 -2.57 6.19 13.42
CA ILE A 36 -3.52 6.78 12.46
C ILE A 36 -4.73 7.31 13.21
N THR A 37 -5.43 8.29 12.65
CA THR A 37 -6.64 8.81 13.27
C THR A 37 -7.83 7.88 13.04
N GLU A 38 -8.77 7.82 13.99
CA GLU A 38 -10.04 7.08 13.80
C GLU A 38 -10.81 7.56 12.56
N PHE A 39 -10.70 8.84 12.23
CA PHE A 39 -11.27 9.40 11.00
C PHE A 39 -10.69 8.73 9.74
N ASN A 40 -9.38 8.48 9.70
CA ASN A 40 -8.77 7.77 8.60
C ASN A 40 -9.20 6.30 8.57
N VAL A 41 -9.28 5.63 9.73
CA VAL A 41 -9.82 4.27 9.81
C VAL A 41 -11.24 4.23 9.25
N ALA A 42 -12.10 5.16 9.69
CA ALA A 42 -13.49 5.27 9.24
C ALA A 42 -13.63 5.50 7.72
N LYS A 43 -12.67 6.21 7.09
CA LYS A 43 -12.63 6.40 5.63
C LYS A 43 -12.22 5.14 4.86
N ILE A 44 -11.30 4.36 5.41
CA ILE A 44 -10.75 3.17 4.73
C ILE A 44 -11.67 1.96 4.89
N VAL A 45 -12.31 1.78 6.04
CA VAL A 45 -13.19 0.65 6.34
C VAL A 45 -14.24 0.39 5.25
N PRO A 46 -14.99 1.38 4.74
CA PRO A 46 -15.95 1.14 3.66
C PRO A 46 -15.32 0.63 2.37
N ILE A 47 -14.09 1.01 2.08
CA ILE A 47 -13.33 0.55 0.89
C ILE A 47 -13.01 -0.93 1.06
N LEU A 48 -12.49 -1.31 2.22
CA LEU A 48 -12.14 -2.69 2.54
C LEU A 48 -13.37 -3.61 2.62
N VAL A 49 -14.50 -3.10 3.12
CA VAL A 49 -15.78 -3.83 3.13
C VAL A 49 -16.26 -4.08 1.69
N ARG A 50 -16.26 -3.06 0.83
CA ARG A 50 -16.64 -3.22 -0.58
C ARG A 50 -15.71 -4.16 -1.34
N GLY A 51 -14.42 -4.18 -0.99
CA GLY A 51 -13.45 -5.13 -1.54
C GLY A 51 -13.60 -6.55 -1.00
N GLY A 52 -14.48 -6.79 -0.02
CA GLY A 52 -14.69 -8.10 0.58
C GLY A 52 -13.53 -8.59 1.45
N PHE A 53 -12.71 -7.66 1.98
CA PHE A 53 -11.56 -7.99 2.82
C PHE A 53 -11.91 -8.04 4.30
N ILE A 54 -12.85 -7.20 4.74
CA ILE A 54 -13.31 -7.14 6.13
C ILE A 54 -14.83 -7.13 6.21
N VAL A 55 -15.31 -7.58 7.36
CA VAL A 55 -16.70 -7.44 7.79
C VAL A 55 -16.76 -6.56 9.03
N THR A 56 -17.88 -5.86 9.19
CA THR A 56 -18.14 -5.03 10.35
C THR A 56 -19.35 -5.55 11.10
N SER A 57 -19.31 -5.56 12.42
CA SER A 57 -20.46 -5.84 13.26
C SER A 57 -20.73 -4.69 14.22
N ARG A 58 -22.02 -4.46 14.52
CA ARG A 58 -22.48 -3.42 15.45
C ARG A 58 -22.62 -3.99 16.87
N GLY A 59 -22.66 -3.08 17.84
CA GLY A 59 -22.94 -3.40 19.24
C GLY A 59 -21.69 -3.43 20.13
N ARG A 60 -21.91 -3.81 21.38
CA ARG A 60 -20.89 -3.74 22.44
C ARG A 60 -19.66 -4.62 22.15
N THR A 61 -19.88 -5.79 21.57
CA THR A 61 -18.87 -6.75 21.13
C THR A 61 -18.52 -6.62 19.64
N GLY A 62 -19.12 -5.68 18.94
CA GLY A 62 -18.89 -5.45 17.53
C GLY A 62 -17.52 -4.81 17.23
N GLY A 63 -17.20 -4.71 15.96
CA GLY A 63 -15.93 -4.17 15.46
C GLY A 63 -15.64 -4.65 14.05
N LEU A 64 -14.37 -4.69 13.71
CA LEU A 64 -13.82 -5.07 12.42
C LEU A 64 -13.19 -6.47 12.54
N LYS A 65 -13.37 -7.30 11.51
CA LYS A 65 -12.77 -8.63 11.40
C LYS A 65 -12.50 -8.92 9.94
N LEU A 66 -11.51 -9.78 9.62
CA LEU A 66 -11.32 -10.27 8.26
C LEU A 66 -12.57 -11.03 7.77
N ALA A 67 -12.90 -10.83 6.50
CA ALA A 67 -14.02 -11.52 5.83
C ALA A 67 -13.62 -12.93 5.34
N ARG A 68 -12.34 -13.18 5.17
CA ARG A 68 -11.75 -14.43 4.68
C ARG A 68 -10.35 -14.62 5.27
N ALA A 69 -9.79 -15.81 5.12
CA ALA A 69 -8.48 -16.14 5.66
C ALA A 69 -7.38 -15.22 5.07
N PRO A 70 -6.33 -14.89 5.85
CA PRO A 70 -5.23 -14.04 5.35
C PRO A 70 -4.56 -14.57 4.08
N GLU A 71 -4.53 -15.89 3.90
CA GLU A 71 -4.00 -16.58 2.72
C GLU A 71 -4.84 -16.33 1.45
N GLU A 72 -6.11 -15.97 1.62
CA GLU A 72 -7.05 -15.68 0.53
C GLU A 72 -7.13 -14.20 0.17
N ILE A 73 -6.36 -13.35 0.86
CA ILE A 73 -6.31 -11.90 0.61
C ILE A 73 -5.03 -11.59 -0.14
N GLY A 74 -5.13 -11.43 -1.47
CA GLY A 74 -4.02 -11.02 -2.32
C GLY A 74 -3.63 -9.57 -2.10
N ILE A 75 -2.33 -9.28 -2.05
CA ILE A 75 -1.83 -7.92 -1.91
C ILE A 75 -2.17 -7.08 -3.15
N GLY A 76 -2.09 -7.66 -4.34
CA GLY A 76 -2.50 -6.98 -5.57
C GLY A 76 -3.97 -6.57 -5.56
N ASP A 77 -4.87 -7.42 -5.01
CA ASP A 77 -6.29 -7.07 -4.88
C ASP A 77 -6.51 -5.87 -3.95
N VAL A 78 -5.78 -5.82 -2.84
CA VAL A 78 -5.84 -4.67 -1.93
C VAL A 78 -5.39 -3.39 -2.65
N ILE A 79 -4.29 -3.47 -3.42
CA ILE A 79 -3.78 -2.33 -4.20
C ILE A 79 -4.80 -1.86 -5.23
N ARG A 80 -5.44 -2.77 -5.97
CA ARG A 80 -6.46 -2.42 -6.99
C ARG A 80 -7.63 -1.63 -6.42
N VAL A 81 -8.03 -1.89 -5.18
CA VAL A 81 -9.17 -1.17 -4.55
C VAL A 81 -8.75 0.10 -3.82
N THR A 82 -7.47 0.27 -3.51
CA THR A 82 -6.98 1.38 -2.70
C THR A 82 -6.17 2.41 -3.49
N GLU A 83 -5.65 2.04 -4.66
CA GLU A 83 -4.91 2.94 -5.54
C GLU A 83 -5.70 3.23 -6.83
N ALA A 84 -5.41 4.37 -7.43
CA ALA A 84 -5.80 4.59 -8.83
C ALA A 84 -4.90 3.71 -9.71
N THR A 85 -5.44 2.59 -10.18
CA THR A 85 -4.72 1.65 -11.05
C THR A 85 -4.75 2.06 -12.52
N HIS A 86 -4.77 3.36 -12.77
CA HIS A 86 -4.74 3.92 -14.11
C HIS A 86 -3.64 4.97 -14.19
N VAL A 87 -2.73 4.80 -15.12
CA VAL A 87 -1.61 5.72 -15.35
C VAL A 87 -1.75 6.29 -16.74
N GLU A 88 -1.98 7.60 -16.83
CA GLU A 88 -1.94 8.35 -18.09
C GLU A 88 -0.86 9.42 -18.02
N ALA A 89 -0.14 9.61 -19.12
CA ALA A 89 0.72 10.75 -19.27
C ALA A 89 -0.15 12.01 -19.41
N GLU A 90 -0.12 12.86 -18.39
CA GLU A 90 -0.84 14.13 -18.40
C GLU A 90 -0.16 15.13 -19.31
N CYS A 91 -0.98 15.87 -20.08
CA CYS A 91 -0.49 17.02 -20.83
C CYS A 91 -0.43 18.23 -19.89
N VAL A 92 0.77 18.75 -19.69
CA VAL A 92 0.96 20.00 -18.94
C VAL A 92 0.28 21.14 -19.70
N GLY A 93 -0.72 21.78 -19.06
CA GLY A 93 -1.31 23.00 -19.61
C GLY A 93 -2.84 23.06 -19.73
N GLY A 94 -3.59 22.06 -19.32
CA GLY A 94 -5.06 22.14 -19.12
C GLY A 94 -5.90 22.66 -20.30
N THR A 95 -5.35 22.73 -21.50
CA THR A 95 -5.99 23.29 -22.69
C THR A 95 -6.54 22.19 -23.60
N THR A 96 -7.65 22.49 -24.26
CA THR A 96 -8.35 21.66 -25.27
C THR A 96 -7.51 21.35 -26.52
N LEU A 97 -6.26 21.77 -26.58
CA LEU A 97 -5.33 21.49 -27.68
C LEU A 97 -4.91 20.01 -27.65
N PRO A 98 -4.87 19.35 -28.82
CA PRO A 98 -4.44 17.96 -28.90
C PRO A 98 -2.98 17.87 -28.44
N CYS A 99 -2.79 17.30 -27.26
CA CYS A 99 -1.47 17.07 -26.68
C CYS A 99 -0.69 16.08 -27.57
N GLY A 100 0.51 16.49 -28.00
CA GLY A 100 1.37 15.64 -28.82
C GLY A 100 1.73 14.31 -28.16
N ILE A 101 1.76 14.26 -26.81
CA ILE A 101 2.02 13.05 -26.03
C ILE A 101 0.82 12.09 -26.08
N LYS A 102 -0.43 12.60 -26.06
CA LYS A 102 -1.62 11.74 -26.26
C LYS A 102 -1.65 11.10 -27.66
N ARG A 103 -1.10 11.78 -28.67
CA ARG A 103 -0.94 11.23 -30.02
C ARG A 103 0.27 10.28 -30.11
N ALA A 104 1.26 10.42 -29.24
CA ALA A 104 2.37 9.49 -29.12
C ALA A 104 1.95 8.26 -28.28
N ALA A 105 0.94 7.57 -28.79
CA ALA A 105 0.29 6.42 -28.18
C ALA A 105 1.19 5.36 -27.49
N PRO A 106 2.48 5.20 -27.79
CA PRO A 106 3.30 4.19 -27.11
C PRO A 106 3.46 4.42 -25.62
N ILE A 107 3.55 5.68 -25.15
CA ILE A 107 3.89 5.94 -23.73
C ILE A 107 2.81 5.47 -22.74
N ASN A 108 1.54 5.71 -23.05
CA ASN A 108 0.45 5.28 -22.17
C ASN A 108 0.34 3.76 -22.12
N ARG A 109 0.57 3.10 -23.24
CA ARG A 109 0.63 1.64 -23.28
C ARG A 109 1.80 1.11 -22.45
N MET A 110 3.00 1.67 -22.61
CA MET A 110 4.17 1.28 -21.82
C MET A 110 3.96 1.50 -20.33
N LEU A 111 3.31 2.59 -19.93
CA LEU A 111 2.97 2.86 -18.53
C LEU A 111 1.92 1.87 -18.01
N GLY A 112 0.92 1.52 -18.84
CA GLY A 112 -0.05 0.48 -18.51
C GLY A 112 0.60 -0.87 -18.30
N ASP A 113 1.41 -1.32 -19.26
CA ASP A 113 2.15 -2.59 -19.18
C ASP A 113 3.06 -2.64 -17.93
N ALA A 114 3.72 -1.53 -17.59
CA ALA A 114 4.55 -1.44 -16.39
C ALA A 114 3.72 -1.52 -15.10
N LEU A 115 2.54 -0.89 -15.07
CA LEU A 115 1.63 -0.98 -13.93
C LEU A 115 1.09 -2.39 -13.75
N GLU A 116 0.69 -3.05 -14.84
CA GLU A 116 0.25 -4.45 -14.81
C GLU A 116 1.35 -5.35 -14.28
N ALA A 117 2.57 -5.24 -14.79
CA ALA A 117 3.71 -6.01 -14.30
C ALA A 117 3.99 -5.76 -12.80
N PHE A 118 3.81 -4.53 -12.32
CA PHE A 118 3.92 -4.20 -10.91
C PHE A 118 2.84 -4.93 -10.07
N ILE A 119 1.60 -4.92 -10.53
CA ILE A 119 0.50 -5.61 -9.85
C ILE A 119 0.68 -7.12 -9.89
N ASP A 120 1.10 -7.69 -11.01
CA ASP A 120 1.38 -9.13 -11.17
C ASP A 120 2.43 -9.65 -10.16
N VAL A 121 3.40 -8.82 -9.81
CA VAL A 121 4.36 -9.16 -8.75
C VAL A 121 3.67 -9.23 -7.39
N LEU A 122 2.78 -8.28 -7.10
CA LEU A 122 2.04 -8.22 -5.83
C LEU A 122 0.96 -9.29 -5.72
N ASP A 123 0.42 -9.77 -6.84
CA ASP A 123 -0.54 -10.88 -6.89
C ASP A 123 0.05 -12.23 -6.41
N LYS A 124 1.38 -12.34 -6.40
CA LYS A 124 2.08 -13.53 -5.88
C LYS A 124 2.16 -13.55 -4.36
N HIS A 125 1.72 -12.50 -3.69
CA HIS A 125 1.80 -12.32 -2.25
C HIS A 125 0.43 -12.16 -1.63
N THR A 126 0.28 -12.71 -0.44
CA THR A 126 -0.95 -12.65 0.36
C THR A 126 -0.75 -11.81 1.62
N LEU A 127 -1.84 -11.53 2.32
CA LEU A 127 -1.79 -10.91 3.63
C LEU A 127 -1.05 -11.79 4.65
N ALA A 128 -1.14 -13.12 4.51
CA ALA A 128 -0.42 -14.07 5.35
C ALA A 128 1.09 -13.90 5.24
N ASP A 129 1.62 -13.64 4.05
CA ASP A 129 3.06 -13.39 3.83
C ASP A 129 3.54 -12.16 4.60
N LEU A 130 2.73 -11.10 4.67
CA LEU A 130 3.06 -9.89 5.44
C LEU A 130 3.08 -10.12 6.95
N ILE A 131 2.29 -11.06 7.45
CA ILE A 131 2.24 -11.40 8.87
C ILE A 131 3.39 -12.33 9.22
N GLY A 132 3.66 -13.33 8.38
CA GLY A 132 4.78 -14.26 8.53
C GLY A 132 6.14 -13.56 8.51
N ALA A 133 6.34 -12.59 7.64
CA ALA A 133 7.56 -11.80 7.56
C ALA A 133 7.86 -11.02 8.86
N ARG A 134 6.86 -10.63 9.64
CA ARG A 134 7.06 -9.98 10.95
C ARG A 134 7.75 -10.86 11.99
N HIS A 135 7.74 -12.18 11.81
CA HIS A 135 8.46 -13.11 12.67
C HIS A 135 9.93 -13.33 12.24
N HIS A 136 10.31 -12.90 11.04
CA HIS A 136 11.68 -13.07 10.52
C HIS A 136 12.50 -11.79 10.42
N ASP A 137 11.89 -10.60 10.40
CA ASP A 137 12.61 -9.34 10.20
C ASP A 137 12.69 -8.48 11.48
N THR A 138 13.57 -8.90 12.39
CA THR A 138 14.17 -7.98 13.38
C THR A 138 15.48 -7.38 12.86
N VAL A 139 15.83 -7.56 11.59
CA VAL A 139 17.07 -7.00 11.01
C VAL A 139 16.79 -6.39 9.65
N LEU A 140 16.35 -5.14 9.63
CA LEU A 140 16.60 -4.29 8.47
C LEU A 140 18.08 -3.91 8.51
N PRO A 141 18.90 -4.19 7.48
CA PRO A 141 20.25 -3.64 7.42
C PRO A 141 20.13 -2.12 7.35
N ASP A 142 20.84 -1.46 8.25
CA ASP A 142 20.98 -0.01 8.31
C ASP A 142 21.51 0.51 6.95
N ALA A 143 20.62 1.05 6.14
CA ALA A 143 20.95 1.69 4.87
C ALA A 143 21.41 3.12 5.14
N GLY A 144 22.63 3.30 5.66
CA GLY A 144 23.05 4.68 5.86
C GLY A 144 24.35 4.95 6.59
N SER A 145 25.43 4.25 6.34
CA SER A 145 26.75 4.84 6.59
C SER A 145 27.54 4.95 5.29
N GLY A 146 27.14 5.89 4.44
CA GLY A 146 27.94 6.36 3.34
C GLY A 146 29.27 6.91 3.86
N ARG A 147 30.33 6.13 3.77
CA ARG A 147 31.70 6.60 3.96
C ARG A 147 31.96 7.76 3.00
N ARG A 148 32.01 8.96 3.55
CA ARG A 148 32.66 10.08 2.86
C ARG A 148 34.14 9.71 2.67
N ALA A 149 34.50 9.34 1.46
CA ALA A 149 35.90 9.27 1.05
C ALA A 149 36.48 10.68 1.17
N ARG A 150 37.41 10.87 2.11
CA ARG A 150 38.28 12.04 2.18
C ARG A 150 39.23 11.95 0.99
N VAL A 151 39.03 12.84 0.04
CA VAL A 151 40.07 13.12 -0.95
C VAL A 151 41.17 13.85 -0.22
N ALA A 152 42.27 13.14 0.05
CA ALA A 152 43.51 13.74 0.54
C ALA A 152 44.11 14.54 -0.59
N GLY A 153 44.18 15.87 -0.45
CA GLY A 153 44.96 16.71 -1.29
C GLY A 153 46.45 16.42 -1.10
N ALA A 154 47.11 16.07 -2.16
CA ALA A 154 48.58 16.11 -2.22
C ALA A 154 48.98 17.49 -2.78
N ALA A 155 49.49 18.31 -1.88
CA ALA A 155 50.34 19.44 -2.21
C ALA A 155 51.76 18.93 -2.37
N GLY A 156 52.48 19.39 -3.33
CA GLY A 156 53.92 19.14 -3.43
C GLY A 156 54.55 19.55 -4.73
N HIS A 157 55.21 20.70 -4.68
CA HIS A 157 56.30 21.23 -5.54
C HIS A 157 55.92 21.76 -6.94
#